data_9a72211629d40a7803ac3f86a1dbabd8
#
_entry.id   9a72211629d40a7803ac3f86a1dbabd8
#
_cell.length_a   1.000
_cell.length_b   1.000
_cell.length_c   1.000
_cell.angle_alpha   90.00
_cell.angle_beta   90.00
_cell.angle_gamma   90.00
#
_symmetry.space_group_name_H-M   'P 1'
#
loop_
_entity.id
_entity.type
_entity.pdbx_description
1 polymer ?
#
loop_
_entity_poly.entity_id
_entity_poly.type
_entity_poly.pdbx_seq_one_letter_code
_entity_poly.pdbx_strand_id
1 'polypeptide(L)'
;VSFHDPLACIEDPRHTALGQWLADAFALPLVSSVGYETPGSFGSWCADLSLHCITAEFPPISSDEASEKYLRAMTDLLRWQPQR
;
A
#
# COMPACT_ATOMS: atom_id res chain seq x y z
N VAL A 1 -4.55 0.74 -5.50
CA VAL A 1 -4.03 0.61 -4.13
C VAL A 1 -5.12 0.12 -3.21
N SER A 2 -4.80 -0.85 -2.39
CA SER A 2 -5.69 -1.43 -1.39
C SER A 2 -5.13 -1.14 0.01
N PHE A 3 -5.99 -0.79 0.96
CA PHE A 3 -5.57 -0.44 2.32
C PHE A 3 -6.01 -1.51 3.30
N HIS A 4 -5.08 -1.96 4.14
CA HIS A 4 -5.27 -3.01 5.13
C HIS A 4 -4.52 -2.68 6.42
N ASP A 5 -4.56 -3.56 7.40
CA ASP A 5 -3.73 -3.59 8.60
C ASP A 5 -3.51 -5.05 9.00
N PRO A 6 -2.60 -5.39 9.88
CA PRO A 6 -1.73 -4.55 10.72
C PRO A 6 -0.23 -4.65 10.36
N LEU A 7 0.16 -5.03 9.14
CA LEU A 7 1.52 -5.48 8.84
C LEU A 7 2.55 -4.35 8.67
N ALA A 8 2.14 -3.09 8.72
CA ALA A 8 3.02 -1.92 8.70
C ALA A 8 4.03 -1.93 7.54
N CYS A 9 3.54 -2.07 6.31
CA CYS A 9 4.39 -2.09 5.12
C CYS A 9 3.61 -1.67 3.87
N ILE A 10 4.35 -1.37 2.82
CA ILE A 10 3.80 -1.21 1.46
C ILE A 10 4.21 -2.43 0.66
N GLU A 11 3.27 -3.26 0.29
CA GLU A 11 3.52 -4.43 -0.55
C GLU A 11 3.31 -4.08 -2.02
N ASP A 12 4.41 -4.04 -2.75
CA ASP A 12 4.40 -3.84 -4.20
C ASP A 12 5.33 -4.85 -4.85
N PRO A 13 4.79 -5.96 -5.39
CA PRO A 13 5.62 -6.98 -6.03
C PRO A 13 6.46 -6.45 -7.20
N ARG A 14 6.01 -5.37 -7.85
CA ARG A 14 6.71 -4.79 -9.00
C ARG A 14 7.70 -3.70 -8.63
N HIS A 15 7.76 -3.27 -7.36
CA HIS A 15 8.62 -2.19 -6.90
C HIS A 15 8.55 -0.94 -7.80
N THR A 16 7.33 -0.47 -8.05
CA THR A 16 7.11 0.64 -8.97
C THR A 16 7.38 2.00 -8.31
N ALA A 17 7.39 3.06 -9.14
CA ALA A 17 7.51 4.43 -8.64
C ALA A 17 6.38 4.78 -7.66
N LEU A 18 5.16 4.31 -7.91
CA LEU A 18 4.04 4.52 -7.01
C LEU A 18 4.26 3.80 -5.67
N GLY A 19 4.75 2.55 -5.70
CA GLY A 19 5.08 1.80 -4.49
C GLY A 19 6.13 2.52 -3.65
N GLN A 20 7.18 3.04 -4.27
CA GLN A 20 8.21 3.81 -3.57
C GLN A 20 7.64 5.12 -3.01
N TRP A 21 6.81 5.82 -3.78
CA TRP A 21 6.16 7.03 -3.31
C TRP A 21 5.29 6.77 -2.07
N LEU A 22 4.52 5.68 -2.10
CA LEU A 22 3.69 5.28 -0.95
C LEU A 22 4.54 4.97 0.28
N ALA A 23 5.64 4.23 0.10
CA ALA A 23 6.55 3.90 1.19
C ALA A 23 7.11 5.18 1.85
N ASP A 24 7.52 6.15 1.03
CA ASP A 24 8.06 7.41 1.51
C ASP A 24 6.97 8.26 2.20
N ALA A 25 5.80 8.39 1.58
CA ALA A 25 4.71 9.21 2.09
C ALA A 25 4.12 8.67 3.39
N PHE A 26 4.01 7.35 3.51
CA PHE A 26 3.48 6.69 4.70
C PHE A 26 4.57 6.35 5.73
N ALA A 27 5.83 6.57 5.40
CA ALA A 27 6.98 6.21 6.22
C ALA A 27 6.94 4.72 6.63
N LEU A 28 6.66 3.86 5.66
CA LEU A 28 6.57 2.41 5.83
C LEU A 28 7.54 1.72 4.88
N PRO A 29 8.07 0.55 5.24
CA PRO A 29 8.98 -0.17 4.34
C PRO A 29 8.27 -0.67 3.09
N LEU A 30 8.98 -0.65 1.96
CA LEU A 30 8.54 -1.23 0.71
C LEU A 30 8.99 -2.70 0.66
N VAL A 31 8.04 -3.61 0.44
CA VAL A 31 8.33 -5.04 0.39
C VAL A 31 7.72 -5.65 -0.87
N SER A 32 8.29 -6.75 -1.35
CA SER A 32 7.76 -7.48 -2.50
C SER A 32 6.60 -8.38 -2.11
N SER A 33 6.58 -8.85 -0.86
CA SER A 33 5.57 -9.77 -0.35
C SER A 33 5.48 -9.65 1.16
N VAL A 34 4.28 -9.88 1.69
CA VAL A 34 4.08 -9.95 3.16
C VAL A 34 4.56 -11.29 3.75
N GLY A 35 5.06 -12.19 2.91
CA GLY A 35 5.65 -13.45 3.36
C GLY A 35 4.70 -14.64 3.36
N TYR A 36 3.45 -14.46 2.96
CA TYR A 36 2.47 -15.54 2.84
C TYR A 36 1.40 -15.18 1.82
N GLU A 37 0.72 -16.20 1.30
CA GLU A 37 -0.38 -15.98 0.36
C GLU A 37 -1.62 -15.51 1.09
N THR A 38 -2.39 -14.66 0.42
CA THR A 38 -3.64 -14.09 0.95
C THR A 38 -4.77 -14.36 -0.03
N PRO A 39 -5.20 -15.65 -0.21
CA PRO A 39 -6.26 -15.98 -1.16
C PRO A 39 -7.54 -15.26 -0.80
N GLY A 40 -8.26 -14.78 -1.83
CA GLY A 40 -9.48 -14.00 -1.63
C GLY A 40 -9.26 -12.52 -1.40
N SER A 41 -8.02 -12.05 -1.23
CA SER A 41 -7.73 -10.63 -1.12
C SER A 41 -7.83 -9.94 -2.48
N PHE A 42 -8.01 -8.61 -2.47
CA PHE A 42 -8.02 -7.82 -3.70
C PHE A 42 -6.70 -7.96 -4.46
N GLY A 43 -5.56 -7.97 -3.75
CA GLY A 43 -4.26 -8.16 -4.36
C GLY A 43 -4.13 -9.50 -5.06
N SER A 44 -4.60 -10.58 -4.45
CA SER A 44 -4.58 -11.92 -5.06
C SER A 44 -5.48 -11.98 -6.29
N TRP A 45 -6.65 -11.37 -6.23
CA TRP A 45 -7.56 -11.28 -7.38
C TRP A 45 -6.90 -10.51 -8.53
N CYS A 46 -6.25 -9.39 -8.25
CA CYS A 46 -5.52 -8.63 -9.26
C CYS A 46 -4.38 -9.45 -9.88
N ALA A 47 -3.65 -10.21 -9.07
CA ALA A 47 -2.55 -11.06 -9.55
C ALA A 47 -3.07 -12.13 -10.51
N ASP A 48 -4.21 -12.75 -10.22
CA ASP A 48 -4.84 -13.75 -11.08
C ASP A 48 -5.22 -13.16 -12.44
N LEU A 49 -5.55 -11.87 -12.49
CA LEU A 49 -5.90 -11.16 -13.72
C LEU A 49 -4.70 -10.41 -14.34
N SER A 50 -3.50 -10.58 -13.80
CA SER A 50 -2.29 -9.86 -14.22
C SER A 50 -2.42 -8.34 -14.10
N LEU A 51 -3.20 -7.87 -13.14
CA LEU A 51 -3.36 -6.46 -12.84
C LEU A 51 -2.39 -6.05 -11.75
N HIS A 52 -1.84 -4.83 -11.86
CA HIS A 52 -0.96 -4.28 -10.84
C HIS A 52 -1.79 -3.79 -9.65
N CYS A 53 -1.48 -4.30 -8.47
CA CYS A 53 -2.08 -3.85 -7.22
C CYS A 53 -0.99 -3.66 -6.17
N ILE A 54 -1.08 -2.54 -5.45
CA ILE A 54 -0.22 -2.25 -4.30
C ILE A 54 -1.09 -2.32 -3.06
N THR A 55 -0.61 -3.00 -2.02
CA THR A 55 -1.30 -3.06 -0.74
C THR A 55 -0.55 -2.22 0.28
N ALA A 56 -1.22 -1.22 0.85
CA ALA A 56 -0.70 -0.41 1.93
C ALA A 56 -1.24 -0.99 3.24
N GLU A 57 -0.34 -1.54 4.05
CA GLU A 57 -0.67 -2.14 5.35
C GLU A 57 -0.31 -1.18 6.46
N PHE A 58 -1.30 -0.67 7.16
CA PHE A 58 -1.07 0.21 8.30
C PHE A 58 -0.58 -0.59 9.51
N PRO A 59 0.17 0.05 10.44
CA PRO A 59 0.46 -0.58 11.73
C PRO A 59 -0.83 -0.74 12.56
N PRO A 60 -0.81 -1.55 13.64
CA PRO A 60 -2.00 -1.78 14.45
C PRO A 60 -2.33 -0.56 15.34
N ILE A 61 -2.94 0.45 14.75
CA ILE A 61 -3.33 1.70 15.40
C ILE A 61 -4.84 1.91 15.24
N SER A 62 -5.41 2.78 16.08
CA SER A 62 -6.84 3.11 15.97
C SER A 62 -7.15 3.88 14.68
N SER A 63 -8.44 3.92 14.31
CA SER A 63 -8.89 4.71 13.15
C SER A 63 -8.57 6.19 13.31
N ASP A 64 -8.70 6.73 14.54
CA ASP A 64 -8.38 8.12 14.81
C ASP A 64 -6.89 8.41 14.62
N GLU A 65 -6.03 7.53 15.14
CA GLU A 65 -4.58 7.65 14.95
C GLU A 65 -4.18 7.53 13.48
N ALA A 66 -4.80 6.60 12.76
CA ALA A 66 -4.55 6.43 11.33
C ALA A 66 -4.96 7.68 10.54
N SER A 67 -6.11 8.28 10.88
CA SER A 67 -6.56 9.51 10.23
C SER A 67 -5.59 10.66 10.46
N GLU A 68 -5.14 10.86 11.70
CA GLU A 68 -4.19 11.93 12.02
C GLU A 68 -2.85 11.72 11.30
N LYS A 69 -2.35 10.49 11.29
CA LYS A 69 -1.01 10.19 10.79
C LYS A 69 -0.95 10.11 9.26
N TYR A 70 -2.00 9.58 8.62
CA TYR A 70 -1.93 9.23 7.19
C TYR A 70 -2.88 10.00 6.28
N LEU A 71 -3.78 10.83 6.83
CA LEU A 71 -4.75 11.56 6.01
C LEU A 71 -4.08 12.40 4.92
N ARG A 72 -2.98 13.08 5.25
CA ARG A 72 -2.25 13.89 4.27
C ARG A 72 -1.71 13.05 3.13
N ALA A 73 -1.09 11.90 3.45
CA ALA A 73 -0.55 10.99 2.46
C ALA A 73 -1.66 10.40 1.59
N MET A 74 -2.79 10.03 2.18
CA MET A 74 -3.94 9.52 1.42
C MET A 74 -4.53 10.58 0.49
N THR A 75 -4.60 11.83 0.95
CA THR A 75 -5.05 12.95 0.13
C THR A 75 -4.09 13.21 -1.03
N ASP A 76 -2.80 13.19 -0.76
CA ASP A 76 -1.77 13.40 -1.78
C ASP A 76 -1.76 12.26 -2.82
N LEU A 77 -2.10 11.05 -2.41
CA LEU A 77 -2.22 9.90 -3.32
C LEU A 77 -3.23 10.18 -4.44
N LEU A 78 -4.32 10.87 -4.14
CA LEU A 78 -5.33 11.19 -5.15
C LEU A 78 -4.81 12.11 -6.24
N ARG A 79 -3.70 12.79 -6.00
CA ARG A 79 -3.06 13.72 -6.95
C ARG A 79 -1.79 13.16 -7.56
N TRP A 80 -1.40 11.95 -7.16
CA TRP A 80 -0.18 11.36 -7.66
C TRP A 80 -0.28 11.08 -9.16
N GLN A 81 0.80 11.41 -9.89
CA GLN A 81 0.90 11.12 -11.32
C GLN A 81 2.30 10.56 -11.59
N PRO A 82 2.41 9.60 -12.52
CA PRO A 82 3.74 9.09 -12.89
C PRO A 82 4.58 10.19 -13.51
N GLN A 83 5.85 10.22 -13.14
CA GLN A 83 6.82 11.13 -13.76
C GLN A 83 7.19 10.60 -15.14
N ARG A 84 7.30 11.50 -16.09
CA ARG A 84 7.70 11.17 -17.45
C ARG A 84 9.20 11.32 -17.65
#